data_c8a92487df5bb76a0c96bb1a2bc5728d
#
_entry.id   c8a92487df5bb76a0c96bb1a2bc5728d
#
_cell.length_a   1.000
_cell.length_b   1.000
_cell.length_c   1.000
_cell.angle_alpha   90.00
_cell.angle_beta   90.00
_cell.angle_gamma   90.00
#
_symmetry.space_group_name_H-M   'P 1'
#
loop_
_entity.id
_entity.type
_entity.pdbx_description
1 polymer ?
#
loop_
_entity_poly.entity_id
_entity_poly.type
_entity_poly.pdbx_seq_one_letter_code
_entity_poly.pdbx_strand_id
1 'polypeptide(L)'
;MLNDNNTRMKILIVNKFLYPNGGSETYIFKLGDCLKKHGHEVQYFGMEHEGRCVGNHAEAFTSNMDFHGGSKLSKLMYPLKTIYSTEARKKIRLVLDDFKPDIVHLNNFTYQLTPSIILEIVKWRKDNHRKCRIVFTAHDYNLICPNHMLNNPNTGKNCENCIGGNYISCTKGRCIHGSAAKSLVGSMEGYFWKLRKTYKYIDAVVCCSEFMKTKMDSNPLFMGKTVALHNFIESVDREETKKKNYVLYFGRYSKEKGIETLIEACKQLPDINFIFAGTGPLEEQLSGVNNIIDVGFKSGKELEKLIREAKFSVYPSEWYENCPFSVMESQMYGTPVLGADIGGIPELIKNEENGELFSSGNLQDLINKIKELWNNQGKQIKYTQNCQSTVFDTVDDYYYKIMKIYIGKAG
;
A
#
# COMPACT_ATOMS: atom_id res chain seq x y z
N MET A 1 1.72 -27.78 18.68
CA MET A 1 3.10 -27.40 19.08
C MET A 1 3.98 -27.69 17.88
N LEU A 2 4.30 -26.68 17.07
CA LEU A 2 5.23 -26.79 15.96
C LEU A 2 6.63 -26.68 16.57
N ASN A 3 7.42 -27.75 16.50
CA ASN A 3 8.85 -27.70 16.74
C ASN A 3 9.46 -26.82 15.63
N ASP A 4 9.47 -25.52 15.84
CA ASP A 4 10.23 -24.60 15.01
C ASP A 4 11.70 -24.75 15.39
N ASN A 5 12.43 -25.48 14.55
CA ASN A 5 13.84 -25.21 14.40
C ASN A 5 13.95 -23.73 14.02
N ASN A 6 14.25 -22.88 14.97
CA ASN A 6 14.40 -21.43 14.84
C ASN A 6 15.66 -21.15 13.99
N THR A 7 15.59 -21.46 12.72
CA THR A 7 16.72 -21.33 11.81
C THR A 7 16.88 -19.83 11.51
N ARG A 8 17.89 -19.22 12.09
CA ARG A 8 18.30 -17.85 11.81
C ARG A 8 18.48 -17.67 10.29
N MET A 9 17.77 -16.73 9.71
CA MET A 9 17.82 -16.42 8.29
C MET A 9 18.44 -15.05 8.05
N LYS A 10 19.05 -14.89 6.88
CA LYS A 10 19.51 -13.61 6.34
C LYS A 10 18.48 -13.09 5.34
N ILE A 11 17.86 -11.96 5.65
CA ILE A 11 16.75 -11.38 4.88
C ILE A 11 17.15 -10.02 4.34
N LEU A 12 17.20 -9.89 3.03
CA LEU A 12 17.42 -8.61 2.35
C LEU A 12 16.07 -8.01 1.94
N ILE A 13 15.67 -6.95 2.61
CA ILE A 13 14.47 -6.17 2.26
C ILE A 13 14.85 -5.13 1.19
N VAL A 14 14.14 -5.15 0.07
CA VAL A 14 14.36 -4.23 -1.04
C VAL A 14 13.18 -3.29 -1.17
N ASN A 15 13.42 -1.99 -1.05
CA ASN A 15 12.44 -0.94 -1.28
C ASN A 15 13.13 0.31 -1.80
N LYS A 16 12.49 1.04 -2.73
CA LYS A 16 13.11 2.24 -3.32
C LYS A 16 13.43 3.32 -2.29
N PHE A 17 12.54 3.58 -1.33
CA PHE A 17 12.73 4.55 -0.25
C PHE A 17 13.10 3.82 1.05
N LEU A 18 14.18 4.27 1.69
CA LEU A 18 14.68 3.74 2.96
C LEU A 18 14.56 4.78 4.09
N TYR A 19 13.55 5.63 4.01
CA TYR A 19 13.15 6.65 4.99
C TYR A 19 11.62 6.70 5.10
N PRO A 20 11.05 7.22 6.20
CA PRO A 20 9.60 7.33 6.36
C PRO A 20 8.96 8.19 5.25
N ASN A 21 8.08 7.58 4.44
CA ASN A 21 7.43 8.25 3.30
C ASN A 21 5.96 7.84 3.13
N GLY A 22 5.57 6.65 3.59
CA GLY A 22 4.19 6.16 3.47
C GLY A 22 3.98 4.79 4.08
N GLY A 23 2.86 4.15 3.72
CA GLY A 23 2.47 2.85 4.30
C GLY A 23 3.44 1.71 3.99
N SER A 24 4.00 1.66 2.79
CA SER A 24 5.00 0.64 2.42
C SER A 24 6.29 0.76 3.22
N GLU A 25 6.72 1.98 3.54
CA GLU A 25 7.90 2.22 4.36
C GLU A 25 7.62 1.86 5.82
N THR A 26 6.45 2.22 6.35
CA THR A 26 6.00 1.77 7.67
C THR A 26 6.00 0.25 7.77
N TYR A 27 5.49 -0.43 6.75
CA TYR A 27 5.47 -1.89 6.66
C TYR A 27 6.88 -2.50 6.73
N ILE A 28 7.81 -2.06 5.87
CA ILE A 28 9.15 -2.66 5.81
C ILE A 28 9.97 -2.42 7.08
N PHE A 29 9.81 -1.27 7.73
CA PHE A 29 10.55 -0.97 8.96
C PHE A 29 10.02 -1.81 10.12
N LYS A 30 8.70 -1.84 10.35
CA LYS A 30 8.10 -2.65 11.41
C LYS A 30 8.35 -4.15 11.22
N LEU A 31 8.21 -4.65 10.00
CA LEU A 31 8.51 -6.05 9.69
C LEU A 31 10.00 -6.36 9.91
N GLY A 32 10.89 -5.49 9.46
CA GLY A 32 12.33 -5.70 9.62
C GLY A 32 12.77 -5.70 11.08
N ASP A 33 12.20 -4.83 11.91
CA ASP A 33 12.48 -4.80 13.34
C ASP A 33 11.90 -6.03 14.06
N CYS A 34 10.71 -6.48 13.66
CA CYS A 34 10.13 -7.72 14.17
C CYS A 34 10.99 -8.94 13.79
N LEU A 35 11.46 -9.03 12.55
CA LEU A 35 12.37 -10.09 12.10
C LEU A 35 13.67 -10.11 12.92
N LYS A 36 14.27 -8.94 13.18
CA LYS A 36 15.48 -8.82 14.04
C LYS A 36 15.20 -9.26 15.48
N LYS A 37 14.05 -8.85 16.05
CA LYS A 37 13.60 -9.25 17.40
C LYS A 37 13.48 -10.78 17.50
N HIS A 38 13.08 -11.45 16.42
CA HIS A 38 13.02 -12.92 16.34
C HIS A 38 14.35 -13.59 15.96
N GLY A 39 15.48 -12.85 15.97
CA GLY A 39 16.82 -13.38 15.80
C GLY A 39 17.32 -13.52 14.36
N HIS A 40 16.58 -13.01 13.36
CA HIS A 40 17.03 -12.97 11.98
C HIS A 40 18.00 -11.81 11.71
N GLU A 41 18.87 -11.98 10.71
CA GLU A 41 19.70 -10.89 10.19
C GLU A 41 18.92 -10.17 9.07
N VAL A 42 18.79 -8.84 9.20
CA VAL A 42 18.04 -8.04 8.23
C VAL A 42 18.89 -6.90 7.72
N GLN A 43 19.04 -6.80 6.41
CA GLN A 43 19.62 -5.65 5.73
C GLN A 43 18.67 -5.09 4.69
N TYR A 44 18.95 -3.88 4.21
CA TYR A 44 18.06 -3.17 3.28
C TYR A 44 18.82 -2.70 2.05
N PHE A 45 18.14 -2.73 0.89
CA PHE A 45 18.65 -2.18 -0.36
C PHE A 45 17.64 -1.25 -1.00
N GLY A 46 18.09 -0.06 -1.40
CA GLY A 46 17.27 0.97 -2.01
C GLY A 46 18.10 2.12 -2.58
N MET A 47 17.48 3.29 -2.67
CA MET A 47 18.16 4.52 -3.09
C MET A 47 18.83 5.21 -1.91
N GLU A 48 19.90 5.95 -2.22
CA GLU A 48 20.52 6.90 -1.29
C GLU A 48 19.60 8.10 -1.08
N HIS A 49 19.46 8.52 0.17
CA HIS A 49 18.67 9.69 0.57
C HIS A 49 19.18 10.22 1.90
N GLU A 50 19.17 11.55 2.08
CA GLU A 50 19.63 12.22 3.31
C GLU A 50 18.88 11.73 4.56
N GLY A 51 17.58 11.45 4.44
CA GLY A 51 16.75 10.91 5.54
C GLY A 51 16.77 9.38 5.69
N ARG A 52 17.70 8.66 5.05
CA ARG A 52 17.81 7.20 5.13
C ARG A 52 18.05 6.74 6.57
N CYS A 53 17.20 5.85 7.08
CA CYS A 53 17.26 5.36 8.45
C CYS A 53 17.69 3.89 8.58
N VAL A 54 17.76 3.14 7.47
CA VAL A 54 18.20 1.74 7.41
C VAL A 54 19.12 1.52 6.21
N GLY A 55 19.91 0.41 6.21
CA GLY A 55 20.87 0.18 5.14
C GLY A 55 21.46 -1.23 5.11
N ASN A 56 22.64 -1.34 4.50
CA ASN A 56 23.40 -2.58 4.36
C ASN A 56 24.89 -2.36 4.67
N HIS A 57 25.59 -3.42 5.03
CA HIS A 57 27.01 -3.33 5.43
C HIS A 57 27.94 -2.99 4.26
N ALA A 58 27.55 -3.33 3.03
CA ALA A 58 28.31 -3.00 1.84
C ALA A 58 28.27 -1.51 1.47
N GLU A 59 27.49 -0.67 2.20
CA GLU A 59 27.22 0.75 1.91
C GLU A 59 26.88 0.99 0.44
N ALA A 60 26.13 0.04 -0.16
CA ALA A 60 25.80 0.06 -1.57
C ALA A 60 24.33 0.43 -1.78
N PHE A 61 24.11 1.64 -2.28
CA PHE A 61 22.80 2.21 -2.61
C PHE A 61 22.81 2.77 -4.02
N THR A 62 21.64 2.82 -4.68
CA THR A 62 21.55 3.50 -5.97
C THR A 62 21.48 5.01 -5.77
N SER A 63 21.90 5.76 -6.77
CA SER A 63 21.73 7.22 -6.77
C SER A 63 20.25 7.59 -6.64
N ASN A 64 19.98 8.70 -5.95
CA ASN A 64 18.62 9.25 -5.90
C ASN A 64 18.22 9.72 -7.31
N MET A 65 17.14 9.13 -7.85
CA MET A 65 16.60 9.55 -9.13
C MET A 65 15.60 10.70 -8.91
N ASP A 66 16.13 11.92 -8.85
CA ASP A 66 15.31 13.12 -8.91
C ASP A 66 14.86 13.38 -10.36
N PHE A 67 13.57 13.12 -10.64
CA PHE A 67 12.97 13.40 -11.95
C PHE A 67 12.76 14.90 -12.22
N HIS A 68 12.96 15.75 -11.22
CA HIS A 68 12.79 17.21 -11.31
C HIS A 68 14.11 17.95 -11.47
N GLY A 69 15.23 17.35 -11.04
CA GLY A 69 16.58 17.89 -11.17
C GLY A 69 17.36 17.31 -12.35
N GLY A 70 18.48 17.95 -12.73
CA GLY A 70 19.44 17.44 -13.70
C GLY A 70 19.47 18.14 -15.07
N SER A 71 20.55 17.89 -15.83
CA SER A 71 20.80 18.50 -17.16
C SER A 71 19.84 17.95 -18.23
N LYS A 72 19.68 18.68 -19.35
CA LYS A 72 18.85 18.24 -20.49
C LYS A 72 19.29 16.86 -21.03
N LEU A 73 20.58 16.53 -21.00
CA LEU A 73 21.11 15.24 -21.44
C LEU A 73 20.71 14.10 -20.48
N SER A 74 20.72 14.34 -19.17
CA SER A 74 20.28 13.34 -18.19
C SER A 74 18.80 13.02 -18.34
N LYS A 75 17.97 14.03 -18.61
CA LYS A 75 16.52 13.86 -18.86
C LYS A 75 16.22 12.99 -20.09
N LEU A 76 17.06 13.03 -21.12
CA LEU A 76 16.92 12.18 -22.31
C LEU A 76 17.23 10.69 -22.02
N MET A 77 18.09 10.41 -21.03
CA MET A 77 18.47 9.05 -20.64
C MET A 77 17.54 8.44 -19.57
N TYR A 78 16.70 9.24 -18.90
CA TYR A 78 15.78 8.74 -17.87
C TYR A 78 14.85 7.63 -18.36
N PRO A 79 14.22 7.70 -19.55
CA PRO A 79 13.36 6.62 -20.03
C PRO A 79 14.04 5.25 -20.07
N LEU A 80 15.31 5.22 -20.50
CA LEU A 80 16.09 3.97 -20.55
C LEU A 80 16.44 3.47 -19.14
N LYS A 81 16.83 4.39 -18.24
CA LYS A 81 17.15 4.05 -16.84
C LYS A 81 15.93 3.54 -16.07
N THR A 82 14.73 4.05 -16.35
CA THR A 82 13.48 3.58 -15.71
C THR A 82 13.04 2.22 -16.21
N ILE A 83 13.45 1.81 -17.41
CA ILE A 83 13.19 0.46 -17.91
C ILE A 83 14.24 -0.51 -17.37
N TYR A 84 15.53 -0.14 -17.40
CA TYR A 84 16.61 -1.04 -17.04
C TYR A 84 17.76 -0.30 -16.33
N SER A 85 17.97 -0.59 -15.05
CA SER A 85 19.03 0.02 -14.24
C SER A 85 20.26 -0.88 -14.14
N THR A 86 21.30 -0.54 -14.86
CA THR A 86 22.63 -1.20 -14.71
C THR A 86 23.29 -0.85 -13.38
N GLU A 87 23.02 0.36 -12.85
CA GLU A 87 23.49 0.79 -11.55
C GLU A 87 22.89 -0.07 -10.43
N ALA A 88 21.55 -0.22 -10.41
CA ALA A 88 20.89 -1.03 -9.41
C ALA A 88 21.40 -2.48 -9.42
N ARG A 89 21.64 -3.04 -10.59
CA ARG A 89 22.26 -4.37 -10.72
C ARG A 89 23.64 -4.47 -10.10
N LYS A 90 24.52 -3.49 -10.41
CA LYS A 90 25.88 -3.47 -9.85
C LYS A 90 25.86 -3.32 -8.33
N LYS A 91 25.01 -2.42 -7.84
CA LYS A 91 24.92 -2.11 -6.40
C LYS A 91 24.30 -3.26 -5.60
N ILE A 92 23.19 -3.86 -6.09
CA ILE A 92 22.60 -5.02 -5.40
C ILE A 92 23.56 -6.21 -5.39
N ARG A 93 24.39 -6.39 -6.45
CA ARG A 93 25.39 -7.46 -6.49
C ARG A 93 26.39 -7.35 -5.33
N LEU A 94 26.85 -6.15 -5.00
CA LEU A 94 27.73 -5.94 -3.85
C LEU A 94 27.08 -6.37 -2.53
N VAL A 95 25.81 -6.02 -2.34
CA VAL A 95 25.06 -6.43 -1.15
C VAL A 95 24.85 -7.95 -1.10
N LEU A 96 24.54 -8.58 -2.24
CA LEU A 96 24.36 -10.02 -2.32
C LEU A 96 25.65 -10.79 -2.03
N ASP A 97 26.80 -10.31 -2.53
CA ASP A 97 28.11 -10.94 -2.31
C ASP A 97 28.58 -10.80 -0.85
N ASP A 98 28.28 -9.67 -0.20
CA ASP A 98 28.61 -9.41 1.21
C ASP A 98 27.64 -10.17 2.14
N PHE A 99 26.36 -9.89 2.04
CA PHE A 99 25.35 -10.35 3.00
C PHE A 99 24.95 -11.81 2.80
N LYS A 100 24.92 -12.30 1.56
CA LYS A 100 24.54 -13.67 1.16
C LYS A 100 23.16 -14.07 1.72
N PRO A 101 22.08 -13.36 1.33
CA PRO A 101 20.76 -13.57 1.89
C PRO A 101 20.16 -14.94 1.53
N ASP A 102 19.35 -15.47 2.44
CA ASP A 102 18.47 -16.62 2.22
C ASP A 102 17.17 -16.21 1.54
N ILE A 103 16.71 -14.98 1.87
CA ILE A 103 15.49 -14.37 1.33
C ILE A 103 15.82 -12.99 0.78
N VAL A 104 15.35 -12.69 -0.43
CA VAL A 104 15.22 -11.31 -0.92
C VAL A 104 13.74 -10.96 -0.96
N HIS A 105 13.35 -10.05 -0.09
CA HIS A 105 11.97 -9.57 0.02
C HIS A 105 11.82 -8.24 -0.71
N LEU A 106 11.24 -8.29 -1.90
CA LEU A 106 10.97 -7.14 -2.75
C LEU A 106 9.69 -6.44 -2.30
N ASN A 107 9.71 -5.11 -2.30
CA ASN A 107 8.58 -4.23 -2.06
C ASN A 107 8.44 -3.26 -3.23
N ASN A 108 8.45 -1.94 -3.03
CA ASN A 108 8.40 -0.98 -4.11
C ASN A 108 9.78 -0.84 -4.79
N PHE A 109 9.99 -1.48 -5.94
CA PHE A 109 11.27 -1.49 -6.63
C PHE A 109 11.23 -1.00 -8.09
N THR A 110 10.04 -0.78 -8.64
CA THR A 110 9.88 -0.34 -10.04
C THR A 110 10.37 1.09 -10.26
N TYR A 111 10.69 1.41 -11.51
CA TYR A 111 11.22 2.67 -12.05
C TYR A 111 12.62 3.03 -11.54
N GLN A 112 12.89 3.04 -10.25
CA GLN A 112 14.19 3.46 -9.71
C GLN A 112 15.19 2.30 -9.64
N LEU A 113 14.80 1.18 -9.02
CA LEU A 113 15.64 -0.02 -8.94
C LEU A 113 15.46 -0.92 -10.16
N THR A 114 14.27 -0.91 -10.73
CA THR A 114 13.81 -1.69 -11.89
C THR A 114 13.81 -3.21 -11.69
N PRO A 115 13.01 -3.98 -12.43
CA PRO A 115 13.05 -5.45 -12.37
C PRO A 115 14.39 -6.07 -12.81
N SER A 116 15.35 -5.27 -13.29
CA SER A 116 16.70 -5.74 -13.61
C SER A 116 17.44 -6.34 -12.41
N ILE A 117 17.09 -5.90 -11.17
CA ILE A 117 17.66 -6.48 -9.94
C ILE A 117 17.29 -7.96 -9.77
N ILE A 118 16.09 -8.36 -10.20
CA ILE A 118 15.67 -9.78 -10.16
C ILE A 118 16.62 -10.64 -11.01
N LEU A 119 17.00 -10.14 -12.19
CA LEU A 119 17.95 -10.85 -13.06
C LEU A 119 19.32 -10.98 -12.41
N GLU A 120 19.75 -9.98 -11.63
CA GLU A 120 21.02 -10.04 -10.92
C GLU A 120 20.96 -11.02 -9.76
N ILE A 121 19.86 -11.05 -8.99
CA ILE A 121 19.67 -12.04 -7.92
C ILE A 121 19.71 -13.46 -8.50
N VAL A 122 19.03 -13.70 -9.62
CA VAL A 122 19.04 -15.01 -10.30
C VAL A 122 20.44 -15.39 -10.79
N LYS A 123 21.18 -14.41 -11.35
CA LYS A 123 22.57 -14.63 -11.76
C LYS A 123 23.44 -14.97 -10.56
N TRP A 124 23.35 -14.19 -9.50
CA TRP A 124 24.09 -14.42 -8.24
C TRP A 124 23.82 -15.79 -7.63
N ARG A 125 22.54 -16.24 -7.60
CA ARG A 125 22.18 -17.61 -7.17
C ARG A 125 22.94 -18.68 -7.92
N LYS A 126 23.05 -18.54 -9.27
CA LYS A 126 23.74 -19.48 -10.14
C LYS A 126 25.24 -19.45 -9.91
N ASP A 127 25.84 -18.25 -9.90
CA ASP A 127 27.28 -18.05 -9.74
C ASP A 127 27.79 -18.63 -8.40
N ASN A 128 26.95 -18.60 -7.36
CA ASN A 128 27.32 -19.00 -6.00
C ASN A 128 26.71 -20.34 -5.55
N HIS A 129 25.97 -21.05 -6.43
CA HIS A 129 25.25 -22.28 -6.09
C HIS A 129 24.36 -22.17 -4.84
N ARG A 130 23.74 -20.99 -4.62
CA ARG A 130 22.96 -20.71 -3.43
C ARG A 130 21.44 -20.83 -3.65
N LYS A 131 20.77 -21.32 -2.63
CA LYS A 131 19.32 -21.23 -2.51
C LYS A 131 18.97 -19.91 -1.85
N CYS A 132 18.29 -19.03 -2.54
CA CYS A 132 17.79 -17.76 -2.03
C CYS A 132 16.39 -17.53 -2.64
N ARG A 133 15.35 -17.38 -1.85
CA ARG A 133 14.00 -17.16 -2.37
C ARG A 133 13.77 -15.67 -2.63
N ILE A 134 12.99 -15.39 -3.67
CA ILE A 134 12.53 -14.04 -3.99
C ILE A 134 11.04 -13.97 -3.64
N VAL A 135 10.71 -13.21 -2.61
CA VAL A 135 9.33 -12.93 -2.21
C VAL A 135 9.02 -11.48 -2.57
N PHE A 136 7.84 -11.20 -3.08
CA PHE A 136 7.39 -9.85 -3.40
C PHE A 136 6.12 -9.55 -2.64
N THR A 137 6.10 -8.44 -1.87
CA THR A 137 4.86 -7.89 -1.31
C THR A 137 4.34 -6.79 -2.22
N ALA A 138 3.14 -6.98 -2.74
CA ALA A 138 2.45 -6.01 -3.57
C ALA A 138 1.78 -4.95 -2.70
N HIS A 139 2.30 -3.73 -2.74
CA HIS A 139 1.69 -2.55 -2.09
C HIS A 139 0.80 -1.77 -3.06
N ASP A 140 1.02 -1.96 -4.35
CA ASP A 140 0.25 -1.38 -5.46
C ASP A 140 0.17 -2.38 -6.62
N TYR A 141 -0.41 -1.97 -7.73
CA TYR A 141 -0.62 -2.84 -8.90
C TYR A 141 0.50 -2.75 -9.95
N ASN A 142 1.71 -2.37 -9.58
CA ASN A 142 2.82 -2.05 -10.48
C ASN A 142 3.19 -3.17 -11.46
N LEU A 143 3.07 -4.44 -11.08
CA LEU A 143 3.45 -5.56 -11.95
C LEU A 143 2.38 -5.92 -12.99
N ILE A 144 1.20 -5.34 -12.92
CA ILE A 144 0.08 -5.57 -13.85
C ILE A 144 -0.48 -4.31 -14.49
N CYS A 145 -0.10 -3.13 -13.96
CA CYS A 145 -0.54 -1.83 -14.45
C CYS A 145 0.61 -0.82 -14.47
N PRO A 146 1.01 -0.24 -15.62
CA PRO A 146 2.14 0.69 -15.69
C PRO A 146 1.98 1.98 -14.89
N ASN A 147 0.77 2.42 -14.55
CA ASN A 147 0.55 3.57 -13.68
C ASN A 147 0.35 3.18 -12.20
N HIS A 148 0.42 1.89 -11.88
CA HIS A 148 0.34 1.29 -10.54
C HIS A 148 -1.04 1.35 -9.86
N MET A 149 -2.02 2.05 -10.43
CA MET A 149 -3.25 2.42 -9.71
C MET A 149 -4.47 1.60 -10.12
N LEU A 150 -4.44 0.87 -11.25
CA LEU A 150 -5.64 0.34 -11.91
C LEU A 150 -6.75 1.40 -12.02
N ASN A 151 -6.36 2.63 -12.23
CA ASN A 151 -7.22 3.79 -12.36
C ASN A 151 -6.69 4.68 -13.49
N ASN A 152 -7.58 5.28 -14.27
CA ASN A 152 -7.19 6.27 -15.27
C ASN A 152 -7.32 7.68 -14.65
N PRO A 153 -6.20 8.35 -14.34
CA PRO A 153 -6.23 9.64 -13.66
C PRO A 153 -6.89 10.76 -14.47
N ASN A 154 -7.01 10.61 -15.81
CA ASN A 154 -7.66 11.62 -16.64
C ASN A 154 -9.19 11.53 -16.56
N THR A 155 -9.74 10.37 -16.22
CA THR A 155 -11.19 10.16 -16.09
C THR A 155 -11.62 9.94 -14.65
N GLY A 156 -10.69 9.69 -13.74
CA GLY A 156 -10.96 9.30 -12.35
C GLY A 156 -11.58 7.90 -12.21
N LYS A 157 -11.73 7.14 -13.30
CA LYS A 157 -12.39 5.83 -13.27
C LYS A 157 -11.40 4.68 -13.13
N ASN A 158 -11.80 3.65 -12.42
CA ASN A 158 -11.05 2.40 -12.35
C ASN A 158 -10.91 1.77 -13.73
N CYS A 159 -9.75 1.18 -14.00
CA CYS A 159 -9.38 0.74 -15.34
C CYS A 159 -8.53 -0.54 -15.26
N GLU A 160 -8.98 -1.58 -15.92
CA GLU A 160 -8.32 -2.89 -15.95
C GLU A 160 -7.75 -3.22 -17.34
N ASN A 161 -7.70 -2.27 -18.26
CA ASN A 161 -7.34 -2.49 -19.66
C ASN A 161 -5.89 -2.99 -19.87
N CYS A 162 -5.01 -2.83 -18.87
CA CYS A 162 -3.63 -3.33 -18.92
C CYS A 162 -3.48 -4.74 -18.33
N ILE A 163 -4.48 -5.23 -17.61
CA ILE A 163 -4.50 -6.58 -17.05
C ILE A 163 -4.36 -7.60 -18.20
N GLY A 164 -3.60 -8.68 -17.96
CA GLY A 164 -3.24 -9.64 -19.03
C GLY A 164 -2.10 -9.16 -19.94
N GLY A 165 -1.55 -7.95 -19.66
CA GLY A 165 -0.36 -7.44 -20.35
C GLY A 165 -0.65 -6.67 -21.64
N ASN A 166 -1.81 -6.06 -21.77
CA ASN A 166 -2.14 -5.13 -22.87
C ASN A 166 -1.70 -3.70 -22.52
N TYR A 167 -0.40 -3.50 -22.33
CA TYR A 167 0.16 -2.25 -21.79
C TYR A 167 0.02 -1.03 -22.70
N ILE A 168 -0.24 -1.21 -24.00
CA ILE A 168 -0.52 -0.09 -24.93
C ILE A 168 -1.75 0.72 -24.49
N SER A 169 -2.66 0.12 -23.73
CA SER A 169 -3.82 0.80 -23.15
C SER A 169 -3.42 1.94 -22.22
N CYS A 170 -2.28 1.82 -21.52
CA CYS A 170 -1.72 2.90 -20.72
C CYS A 170 -1.34 4.12 -21.58
N THR A 171 -0.69 3.91 -22.74
CA THR A 171 -0.36 5.00 -23.69
C THR A 171 -1.63 5.66 -24.23
N LYS A 172 -2.61 4.86 -24.66
CA LYS A 172 -3.89 5.38 -25.19
C LYS A 172 -4.63 6.20 -24.14
N GLY A 173 -4.65 5.74 -22.89
CA GLY A 173 -5.28 6.42 -21.76
C GLY A 173 -4.45 7.58 -21.19
N ARG A 174 -3.21 7.82 -21.64
CA ARG A 174 -2.27 8.80 -21.06
C ARG A 174 -2.17 8.70 -19.55
N CYS A 175 -2.11 7.46 -19.03
CA CYS A 175 -2.32 7.17 -17.61
C CYS A 175 -1.19 7.66 -16.69
N ILE A 176 0.02 7.95 -17.22
CA ILE A 176 1.14 8.44 -16.43
C ILE A 176 1.23 9.97 -16.56
N HIS A 177 0.80 10.67 -15.52
CA HIS A 177 0.78 12.15 -15.43
C HIS A 177 0.09 12.86 -16.61
N GLY A 178 -0.94 12.26 -17.22
CA GLY A 178 -1.62 12.82 -18.38
C GLY A 178 -0.79 12.87 -19.67
N SER A 179 0.45 12.37 -19.64
CA SER A 179 1.42 12.48 -20.72
C SER A 179 1.46 11.22 -21.58
N ALA A 180 1.23 11.36 -22.90
CA ALA A 180 1.36 10.25 -23.84
C ALA A 180 2.80 9.71 -23.90
N ALA A 181 3.81 10.58 -23.83
CA ALA A 181 5.22 10.18 -23.87
C ALA A 181 5.62 9.38 -22.64
N LYS A 182 5.25 9.84 -21.41
CA LYS A 182 5.52 9.08 -20.17
C LYS A 182 4.77 7.75 -20.16
N SER A 183 3.53 7.74 -20.62
CA SER A 183 2.72 6.52 -20.71
C SER A 183 3.25 5.53 -21.74
N LEU A 184 3.85 6.01 -22.83
CA LEU A 184 4.55 5.18 -23.81
C LEU A 184 5.77 4.50 -23.16
N VAL A 185 6.56 5.24 -22.39
CA VAL A 185 7.70 4.67 -21.66
C VAL A 185 7.23 3.58 -20.67
N GLY A 186 6.15 3.82 -19.92
CA GLY A 186 5.56 2.81 -19.04
C GLY A 186 5.03 1.58 -19.79
N SER A 187 4.42 1.78 -20.97
CA SER A 187 3.99 0.68 -21.83
C SER A 187 5.19 -0.14 -22.35
N MET A 188 6.25 0.53 -22.78
CA MET A 188 7.49 -0.12 -23.23
C MET A 188 8.15 -0.91 -22.09
N GLU A 189 8.20 -0.35 -20.89
CA GLU A 189 8.70 -1.02 -19.68
C GLU A 189 7.91 -2.30 -19.42
N GLY A 190 6.57 -2.22 -19.40
CA GLY A 190 5.70 -3.37 -19.18
C GLY A 190 5.92 -4.47 -20.23
N TYR A 191 5.95 -4.14 -21.52
CA TYR A 191 6.23 -5.11 -22.59
C TYR A 191 7.63 -5.69 -22.51
N PHE A 192 8.63 -4.90 -22.19
CA PHE A 192 10.01 -5.36 -22.04
C PHE A 192 10.13 -6.47 -20.99
N TRP A 193 9.54 -6.27 -19.80
CA TRP A 193 9.59 -7.25 -18.73
C TRP A 193 8.67 -8.45 -18.97
N LYS A 194 7.53 -8.25 -19.63
CA LYS A 194 6.64 -9.33 -20.07
C LYS A 194 7.37 -10.27 -21.05
N LEU A 195 8.02 -9.72 -22.08
CA LEU A 195 8.77 -10.51 -23.07
C LEU A 195 9.93 -11.27 -22.44
N ARG A 196 10.64 -10.68 -21.50
CA ARG A 196 11.72 -11.34 -20.76
C ARG A 196 11.22 -12.35 -19.72
N LYS A 197 9.93 -12.38 -19.45
CA LYS A 197 9.31 -13.24 -18.42
C LYS A 197 10.01 -13.13 -17.07
N THR A 198 10.50 -11.92 -16.71
CA THR A 198 11.37 -11.71 -15.54
C THR A 198 10.66 -12.06 -14.24
N TYR A 199 9.37 -11.80 -14.14
CA TYR A 199 8.58 -12.07 -12.94
C TYR A 199 8.36 -13.56 -12.66
N LYS A 200 8.69 -14.47 -13.60
CA LYS A 200 8.68 -15.93 -13.34
C LYS A 200 9.63 -16.35 -12.21
N TYR A 201 10.65 -15.53 -11.95
CA TYR A 201 11.66 -15.79 -10.91
C TYR A 201 11.23 -15.37 -9.51
N ILE A 202 10.10 -14.68 -9.36
CA ILE A 202 9.47 -14.43 -8.06
C ILE A 202 8.86 -15.74 -7.59
N ASP A 203 9.25 -16.18 -6.38
CA ASP A 203 8.88 -17.46 -5.81
C ASP A 203 7.52 -17.39 -5.07
N ALA A 204 7.16 -16.22 -4.52
CA ALA A 204 5.86 -15.94 -3.91
C ALA A 204 5.50 -14.45 -4.02
N VAL A 205 4.22 -14.16 -4.18
CA VAL A 205 3.64 -12.80 -4.20
C VAL A 205 2.67 -12.66 -3.04
N VAL A 206 2.99 -11.81 -2.09
CA VAL A 206 2.12 -11.45 -0.97
C VAL A 206 1.23 -10.29 -1.40
N CYS A 207 -0.07 -10.48 -1.36
CA CYS A 207 -1.08 -9.49 -1.69
C CYS A 207 -1.78 -9.03 -0.42
N CYS A 208 -1.90 -7.71 -0.23
CA CYS A 208 -2.46 -7.15 1.01
C CYS A 208 -3.98 -7.36 1.16
N SER A 209 -4.65 -7.99 0.18
CA SER A 209 -6.07 -8.35 0.20
C SER A 209 -6.35 -9.49 -0.77
N GLU A 210 -7.47 -10.19 -0.60
CA GLU A 210 -7.97 -11.17 -1.57
C GLU A 210 -8.34 -10.49 -2.90
N PHE A 211 -8.87 -9.26 -2.83
CA PHE A 211 -9.12 -8.46 -4.03
C PHE A 211 -7.82 -8.26 -4.83
N MET A 212 -6.75 -7.79 -4.18
CA MET A 212 -5.45 -7.61 -4.84
C MET A 212 -4.92 -8.94 -5.38
N LYS A 213 -5.05 -10.03 -4.63
CA LYS A 213 -4.65 -11.37 -5.06
C LYS A 213 -5.35 -11.76 -6.36
N THR A 214 -6.67 -11.58 -6.42
CA THR A 214 -7.46 -11.85 -7.63
C THR A 214 -6.94 -11.06 -8.84
N LYS A 215 -6.58 -9.78 -8.64
CA LYS A 215 -6.01 -8.96 -9.73
C LYS A 215 -4.61 -9.45 -10.12
N MET A 216 -3.75 -9.79 -9.18
CA MET A 216 -2.41 -10.32 -9.45
C MET A 216 -2.44 -11.67 -10.14
N ASP A 217 -3.36 -12.56 -9.79
CA ASP A 217 -3.56 -13.88 -10.43
C ASP A 217 -3.94 -13.78 -11.92
N SER A 218 -4.42 -12.62 -12.36
CA SER A 218 -4.65 -12.36 -13.79
C SER A 218 -3.38 -12.39 -14.64
N ASN A 219 -2.20 -12.25 -14.02
CA ASN A 219 -0.92 -12.47 -14.69
C ASN A 219 -0.51 -13.95 -14.57
N PRO A 220 -0.42 -14.69 -15.68
CA PRO A 220 -0.09 -16.12 -15.65
C PRO A 220 1.23 -16.48 -14.97
N LEU A 221 2.16 -15.51 -14.84
CA LEU A 221 3.44 -15.72 -14.16
C LEU A 221 3.30 -15.78 -12.62
N PHE A 222 2.17 -15.32 -12.08
CA PHE A 222 1.88 -15.31 -10.64
C PHE A 222 0.89 -16.39 -10.21
N MET A 223 0.19 -17.01 -11.16
CA MET A 223 -0.78 -18.07 -10.87
C MET A 223 -0.16 -19.17 -9.99
N GLY A 224 -0.80 -19.46 -8.86
CA GLY A 224 -0.32 -20.41 -7.86
C GLY A 224 0.86 -19.92 -7.00
N LYS A 225 1.22 -18.64 -7.08
CA LYS A 225 2.28 -18.03 -6.25
C LYS A 225 1.77 -16.90 -5.35
N THR A 226 0.55 -16.47 -5.55
CA THR A 226 -0.06 -15.38 -4.78
C THR A 226 -0.66 -15.89 -3.48
N VAL A 227 -0.46 -15.14 -2.42
CA VAL A 227 -1.02 -15.39 -1.10
C VAL A 227 -1.62 -14.08 -0.59
N ALA A 228 -2.87 -14.08 -0.18
CA ALA A 228 -3.45 -12.93 0.49
C ALA A 228 -3.03 -12.92 1.96
N LEU A 229 -2.52 -11.79 2.38
CA LEU A 229 -2.11 -11.53 3.77
C LEU A 229 -2.32 -10.06 4.06
N HIS A 230 -3.37 -9.73 4.80
CA HIS A 230 -3.68 -8.35 5.17
C HIS A 230 -2.50 -7.70 5.92
N ASN A 231 -2.38 -6.40 5.80
CA ASN A 231 -1.41 -5.65 6.58
C ASN A 231 -1.65 -5.86 8.08
N PHE A 232 -0.60 -5.71 8.85
CA PHE A 232 -0.66 -5.74 10.32
C PHE A 232 -0.82 -4.33 10.88
N ILE A 233 -1.36 -4.24 12.09
CA ILE A 233 -1.51 -3.00 12.83
C ILE A 233 -0.98 -3.20 14.26
N GLU A 234 -0.56 -2.13 14.92
CA GLU A 234 -0.17 -2.22 16.32
C GLU A 234 -1.38 -2.48 17.21
N SER A 235 -1.19 -3.29 18.24
CA SER A 235 -2.19 -3.43 19.29
C SER A 235 -2.34 -2.10 20.02
N VAL A 236 -3.56 -1.73 20.31
CA VAL A 236 -3.87 -0.50 21.06
C VAL A 236 -4.65 -0.84 22.32
N ASP A 237 -4.47 -0.02 23.34
CA ASP A 237 -5.29 -0.14 24.55
C ASP A 237 -6.75 0.19 24.20
N ARG A 238 -7.64 -0.71 24.59
CA ARG A 238 -9.08 -0.59 24.30
C ARG A 238 -9.78 0.13 25.45
N GLU A 239 -9.69 1.46 25.41
CA GLU A 239 -10.36 2.32 26.37
C GLU A 239 -11.77 2.69 25.86
N GLU A 240 -12.77 2.59 26.73
CA GLU A 240 -14.07 3.17 26.43
C GLU A 240 -13.98 4.68 26.41
N THR A 241 -14.31 5.26 25.28
CA THR A 241 -14.27 6.71 25.09
C THR A 241 -15.66 7.22 24.74
N LYS A 242 -16.10 8.28 25.43
CA LYS A 242 -17.37 8.93 25.13
C LYS A 242 -17.35 9.53 23.73
N LYS A 243 -18.26 9.08 22.88
CA LYS A 243 -18.37 9.58 21.52
C LYS A 243 -18.90 11.01 21.50
N LYS A 244 -18.31 11.86 20.66
CA LYS A 244 -18.73 13.22 20.38
C LYS A 244 -19.55 13.29 19.09
N ASN A 245 -20.27 14.38 18.91
CA ASN A 245 -21.18 14.57 17.78
C ASN A 245 -20.42 15.04 16.52
N TYR A 246 -19.62 14.18 15.93
CA TYR A 246 -19.00 14.41 14.63
C TYR A 246 -18.70 13.10 13.89
N VAL A 247 -18.60 13.21 12.57
CA VAL A 247 -18.12 12.19 11.66
C VAL A 247 -16.65 12.53 11.32
N LEU A 248 -15.77 11.54 11.32
CA LEU A 248 -14.34 11.74 11.04
C LEU A 248 -13.96 11.24 9.66
N TYR A 249 -13.25 12.07 8.90
CA TYR A 249 -12.40 11.63 7.80
C TYR A 249 -10.94 11.87 8.18
N PHE A 250 -10.06 10.88 7.95
CA PHE A 250 -8.63 11.07 8.09
C PHE A 250 -7.85 10.36 6.99
N GLY A 251 -6.94 11.09 6.37
CA GLY A 251 -6.16 10.64 5.24
C GLY A 251 -5.84 11.75 4.24
N ARG A 252 -5.31 11.37 3.08
CA ARG A 252 -4.93 12.33 2.04
C ARG A 252 -6.18 12.94 1.36
N TYR A 253 -6.17 14.26 1.18
CA TYR A 253 -7.25 14.96 0.47
C TYR A 253 -6.99 14.92 -1.04
N SER A 254 -7.44 13.85 -1.69
CA SER A 254 -7.25 13.64 -3.12
C SER A 254 -8.51 13.03 -3.75
N LYS A 255 -8.61 13.18 -5.06
CA LYS A 255 -9.80 12.77 -5.81
C LYS A 255 -10.08 11.28 -5.70
N GLU A 256 -9.05 10.45 -5.86
CA GLU A 256 -9.17 9.00 -5.77
C GLU A 256 -9.62 8.50 -4.38
N LYS A 257 -9.43 9.33 -3.34
CA LYS A 257 -9.94 9.05 -1.99
C LYS A 257 -11.40 9.47 -1.79
N GLY A 258 -12.07 9.94 -2.84
CA GLY A 258 -13.49 10.30 -2.83
C GLY A 258 -13.80 11.58 -2.05
N ILE A 259 -12.82 12.47 -1.89
CA ILE A 259 -12.97 13.72 -1.10
C ILE A 259 -14.00 14.65 -1.75
N GLU A 260 -14.03 14.76 -3.08
CA GLU A 260 -15.03 15.59 -3.79
C GLU A 260 -16.45 15.11 -3.46
N THR A 261 -16.69 13.81 -3.52
CA THR A 261 -17.99 13.19 -3.18
C THR A 261 -18.34 13.39 -1.71
N LEU A 262 -17.37 13.29 -0.79
CA LEU A 262 -17.60 13.51 0.64
C LEU A 262 -17.91 14.98 0.94
N ILE A 263 -17.20 15.93 0.34
CA ILE A 263 -17.48 17.37 0.48
C ILE A 263 -18.90 17.69 0.03
N GLU A 264 -19.32 17.11 -1.11
CA GLU A 264 -20.67 17.32 -1.62
C GLU A 264 -21.74 16.70 -0.70
N ALA A 265 -21.45 15.55 -0.09
CA ALA A 265 -22.31 14.97 0.94
C ALA A 265 -22.39 15.88 2.18
N CYS A 266 -21.28 16.45 2.65
CA CYS A 266 -21.27 17.39 3.78
C CYS A 266 -22.17 18.61 3.52
N LYS A 267 -22.13 19.21 2.33
CA LYS A 267 -22.99 20.36 1.95
C LYS A 267 -24.48 20.01 2.04
N GLN A 268 -24.85 18.77 1.75
CA GLN A 268 -26.25 18.31 1.82
C GLN A 268 -26.66 17.80 3.21
N LEU A 269 -25.74 17.85 4.18
CA LEU A 269 -25.93 17.40 5.57
C LEU A 269 -25.54 18.51 6.57
N PRO A 270 -26.13 19.73 6.49
CA PRO A 270 -25.68 20.90 7.27
C PRO A 270 -25.76 20.72 8.79
N ASP A 271 -26.62 19.82 9.27
CA ASP A 271 -26.81 19.54 10.70
C ASP A 271 -25.82 18.51 11.28
N ILE A 272 -24.96 17.94 10.45
CA ILE A 272 -23.97 16.94 10.84
C ILE A 272 -22.57 17.60 10.77
N ASN A 273 -21.84 17.56 11.89
CA ASN A 273 -20.47 18.06 11.94
C ASN A 273 -19.49 17.01 11.41
N PHE A 274 -18.55 17.47 10.60
CA PHE A 274 -17.47 16.65 10.06
C PHE A 274 -16.11 17.20 10.48
N ILE A 275 -15.21 16.33 10.94
CA ILE A 275 -13.82 16.68 11.17
C ILE A 275 -12.99 16.00 10.09
N PHE A 276 -12.14 16.77 9.43
CA PHE A 276 -11.19 16.30 8.44
C PHE A 276 -9.78 16.43 9.03
N ALA A 277 -9.03 15.33 9.05
CA ALA A 277 -7.67 15.26 9.56
C ALA A 277 -6.72 14.74 8.47
N GLY A 278 -6.03 15.63 7.79
CA GLY A 278 -5.14 15.29 6.69
C GLY A 278 -4.63 16.49 5.93
N THR A 279 -4.07 16.25 4.77
CA THR A 279 -3.64 17.27 3.81
C THR A 279 -3.72 16.69 2.39
N GLY A 280 -3.71 17.56 1.40
CA GLY A 280 -3.67 17.12 0.02
C GLY A 280 -4.10 18.17 -1.00
N PRO A 281 -4.08 17.83 -2.29
CA PRO A 281 -4.36 18.81 -3.36
C PRO A 281 -5.79 19.36 -3.35
N LEU A 282 -6.72 18.76 -2.60
CA LEU A 282 -8.11 19.22 -2.50
C LEU A 282 -8.41 19.99 -1.19
N GLU A 283 -7.39 20.37 -0.43
CA GLU A 283 -7.53 21.06 0.85
C GLU A 283 -8.31 22.37 0.73
N GLU A 284 -8.05 23.15 -0.31
CA GLU A 284 -8.77 24.42 -0.57
C GLU A 284 -10.28 24.23 -0.76
N GLN A 285 -10.72 23.06 -1.24
CA GLN A 285 -12.13 22.76 -1.47
C GLN A 285 -12.94 22.55 -0.16
N LEU A 286 -12.26 22.33 0.97
CA LEU A 286 -12.92 22.25 2.29
C LEU A 286 -13.38 23.62 2.77
N SER A 287 -12.74 24.68 2.28
CA SER A 287 -13.06 26.05 2.66
C SER A 287 -14.47 26.44 2.24
N GLY A 288 -15.20 27.11 3.15
CA GLY A 288 -16.57 27.58 2.88
C GLY A 288 -17.68 26.55 3.05
N VAL A 289 -17.37 25.35 3.53
CA VAL A 289 -18.38 24.36 3.95
C VAL A 289 -18.54 24.44 5.47
N ASN A 290 -19.62 25.05 5.93
CA ASN A 290 -19.79 25.49 7.34
C ASN A 290 -19.72 24.37 8.39
N ASN A 291 -20.06 23.14 8.01
CA ASN A 291 -20.08 21.97 8.90
C ASN A 291 -18.83 21.08 8.75
N ILE A 292 -17.81 21.53 8.02
CA ILE A 292 -16.49 20.89 7.96
C ILE A 292 -15.51 21.67 8.82
N ILE A 293 -14.82 20.97 9.72
CA ILE A 293 -13.70 21.46 10.50
C ILE A 293 -12.44 20.75 10.02
N ASP A 294 -11.59 21.44 9.27
CA ASP A 294 -10.28 20.93 8.89
C ASP A 294 -9.28 21.20 10.03
N VAL A 295 -8.71 20.12 10.57
CA VAL A 295 -7.71 20.19 11.65
C VAL A 295 -6.28 19.98 11.14
N GLY A 296 -6.11 19.85 9.83
CA GLY A 296 -4.82 19.56 9.18
C GLY A 296 -4.31 18.16 9.48
N PHE A 297 -3.06 17.90 9.10
CA PHE A 297 -2.43 16.59 9.35
C PHE A 297 -2.28 16.32 10.85
N LYS A 298 -2.76 15.16 11.29
CA LYS A 298 -2.63 14.67 12.66
C LYS A 298 -1.98 13.29 12.68
N SER A 299 -1.27 12.98 13.75
CA SER A 299 -0.63 11.69 13.98
C SER A 299 -0.54 11.38 15.48
N GLY A 300 -0.17 10.12 15.83
CA GLY A 300 0.00 9.70 17.22
C GLY A 300 -1.23 9.97 18.08
N LYS A 301 -1.03 10.43 19.31
CA LYS A 301 -2.11 10.64 20.30
C LYS A 301 -3.17 11.66 19.88
N GLU A 302 -2.84 12.63 19.04
CA GLU A 302 -3.84 13.59 18.54
C GLU A 302 -4.81 12.92 17.57
N LEU A 303 -4.30 12.13 16.63
CA LEU A 303 -5.14 11.37 15.70
C LEU A 303 -5.94 10.30 16.44
N GLU A 304 -5.30 9.56 17.33
CA GLU A 304 -5.96 8.56 18.18
C GLU A 304 -7.19 9.15 18.90
N LYS A 305 -7.02 10.31 19.55
CA LYS A 305 -8.12 10.99 20.24
C LYS A 305 -9.27 11.33 19.29
N LEU A 306 -8.97 11.88 18.12
CA LEU A 306 -9.99 12.18 17.10
C LEU A 306 -10.74 10.92 16.66
N ILE A 307 -10.03 9.80 16.47
CA ILE A 307 -10.66 8.55 16.07
C ILE A 307 -11.56 8.03 17.20
N ARG A 308 -11.05 7.93 18.43
CA ARG A 308 -11.78 7.41 19.59
C ARG A 308 -13.07 8.20 19.89
N GLU A 309 -13.04 9.50 19.75
CA GLU A 309 -14.15 10.40 20.06
C GLU A 309 -15.19 10.51 18.93
N ALA A 310 -14.88 10.11 17.69
CA ALA A 310 -15.82 10.17 16.57
C ALA A 310 -16.99 9.21 16.73
N LYS A 311 -18.21 9.60 16.30
CA LYS A 311 -19.34 8.67 16.21
C LYS A 311 -19.03 7.51 15.28
N PHE A 312 -18.50 7.81 14.12
CA PHE A 312 -17.99 6.89 13.12
C PHE A 312 -17.01 7.64 12.20
N SER A 313 -16.21 6.90 11.46
CA SER A 313 -15.39 7.46 10.39
C SER A 313 -15.96 7.13 9.02
N VAL A 314 -15.65 7.95 8.02
CA VAL A 314 -16.02 7.71 6.62
C VAL A 314 -14.77 7.46 5.81
N TYR A 315 -14.78 6.41 4.99
CA TYR A 315 -13.69 6.08 4.05
C TYR A 315 -14.25 5.97 2.62
N PRO A 316 -14.39 7.12 1.91
CA PRO A 316 -15.19 7.21 0.69
C PRO A 316 -14.43 6.93 -0.61
N SER A 317 -13.40 6.08 -0.56
CA SER A 317 -12.50 5.85 -1.68
C SER A 317 -13.22 5.46 -2.97
N GLU A 318 -12.75 6.00 -4.10
CA GLU A 318 -13.28 5.73 -5.45
C GLU A 318 -12.31 4.92 -6.32
N TRP A 319 -11.17 4.53 -5.77
CA TRP A 319 -10.23 3.64 -6.44
C TRP A 319 -10.07 2.31 -5.72
N TYR A 320 -9.40 1.35 -6.37
CA TYR A 320 -9.13 0.04 -5.79
C TYR A 320 -8.10 0.12 -4.65
N GLU A 321 -8.60 0.33 -3.44
CA GLU A 321 -7.79 0.22 -2.22
C GLU A 321 -7.34 -1.21 -1.99
N ASN A 322 -6.18 -1.36 -1.38
CA ASN A 322 -5.66 -2.68 -1.06
C ASN A 322 -6.04 -3.12 0.37
N CYS A 323 -5.40 -2.52 1.37
CA CYS A 323 -5.65 -2.79 2.78
C CYS A 323 -5.40 -1.49 3.56
N PRO A 324 -6.37 -0.55 3.57
CA PRO A 324 -6.17 0.77 4.14
C PRO A 324 -6.03 0.74 5.66
N PHE A 325 -4.89 1.21 6.15
CA PHE A 325 -4.61 1.31 7.58
C PHE A 325 -5.67 2.14 8.33
N SER A 326 -6.17 3.23 7.74
CA SER A 326 -7.15 4.08 8.38
C SER A 326 -8.47 3.36 8.71
N VAL A 327 -8.89 2.38 7.90
CA VAL A 327 -10.06 1.54 8.23
C VAL A 327 -9.74 0.65 9.44
N MET A 328 -8.57 0.04 9.46
CA MET A 328 -8.13 -0.82 10.57
C MET A 328 -7.94 -0.01 11.86
N GLU A 329 -7.27 1.15 11.79
CA GLU A 329 -7.05 2.07 12.91
C GLU A 329 -8.36 2.54 13.52
N SER A 330 -9.34 2.94 12.67
CA SER A 330 -10.65 3.35 13.15
C SER A 330 -11.31 2.28 14.00
N GLN A 331 -11.36 1.04 13.50
CA GLN A 331 -11.96 -0.08 14.23
C GLN A 331 -11.17 -0.48 15.48
N MET A 332 -9.83 -0.46 15.41
CA MET A 332 -8.98 -0.77 16.58
C MET A 332 -9.20 0.21 17.72
N TYR A 333 -9.48 1.47 17.42
CA TYR A 333 -9.83 2.48 18.43
C TYR A 333 -11.32 2.50 18.80
N GLY A 334 -12.09 1.46 18.40
CA GLY A 334 -13.49 1.32 18.75
C GLY A 334 -14.41 2.29 17.99
N THR A 335 -14.02 2.71 16.78
CA THR A 335 -14.83 3.61 15.97
C THR A 335 -15.29 2.91 14.68
N PRO A 336 -16.61 2.75 14.49
CA PRO A 336 -17.17 2.12 13.30
C PRO A 336 -16.77 2.87 12.02
N VAL A 337 -16.70 2.14 10.89
CA VAL A 337 -16.37 2.74 9.59
C VAL A 337 -17.55 2.62 8.64
N LEU A 338 -17.91 3.74 8.02
CA LEU A 338 -18.70 3.74 6.80
C LEU A 338 -17.73 3.75 5.62
N GLY A 339 -17.50 2.60 4.97
CA GLY A 339 -16.56 2.41 3.90
C GLY A 339 -17.19 2.29 2.53
N ALA A 340 -16.48 2.72 1.49
CA ALA A 340 -16.89 2.46 0.12
C ALA A 340 -16.75 0.96 -0.20
N ASP A 341 -17.74 0.38 -0.87
CA ASP A 341 -17.71 -1.01 -1.36
C ASP A 341 -16.82 -1.11 -2.60
N ILE A 342 -15.49 -1.11 -2.37
CA ILE A 342 -14.50 -1.13 -3.44
C ILE A 342 -13.15 -1.69 -2.97
N GLY A 343 -12.48 -2.44 -3.84
CA GLY A 343 -11.14 -2.97 -3.57
C GLY A 343 -11.13 -3.92 -2.38
N GLY A 344 -10.14 -3.76 -1.49
CA GLY A 344 -10.01 -4.53 -0.26
C GLY A 344 -10.73 -3.94 0.95
N ILE A 345 -11.47 -2.82 0.81
CA ILE A 345 -12.21 -2.21 1.92
C ILE A 345 -13.26 -3.19 2.50
N PRO A 346 -14.06 -3.89 1.68
CA PRO A 346 -15.07 -4.84 2.18
C PRO A 346 -14.49 -6.01 2.97
N GLU A 347 -13.20 -6.31 2.80
CA GLU A 347 -12.53 -7.37 3.56
C GLU A 347 -12.23 -6.97 5.00
N LEU A 348 -12.22 -5.67 5.29
CA LEU A 348 -11.93 -5.10 6.61
C LEU A 348 -13.17 -4.72 7.38
N ILE A 349 -14.32 -4.54 6.70
CA ILE A 349 -15.58 -4.10 7.29
C ILE A 349 -16.60 -5.24 7.21
N LYS A 350 -17.01 -5.74 8.35
CA LYS A 350 -18.16 -6.65 8.43
C LYS A 350 -19.43 -5.82 8.39
N ASN A 351 -20.03 -5.75 7.18
CA ASN A 351 -21.21 -4.93 6.93
C ASN A 351 -22.34 -5.23 7.94
N GLU A 352 -22.96 -4.20 8.50
CA GLU A 352 -24.01 -4.27 9.54
C GLU A 352 -23.58 -4.93 10.88
N GLU A 353 -22.27 -5.18 11.06
CA GLU A 353 -21.71 -5.70 12.31
C GLU A 353 -20.80 -4.69 13.00
N ASN A 354 -19.67 -4.28 12.36
CA ASN A 354 -18.70 -3.33 12.91
C ASN A 354 -18.56 -2.06 12.07
N GLY A 355 -19.41 -1.90 11.07
CA GLY A 355 -19.47 -0.76 10.17
C GLY A 355 -20.49 -0.99 9.08
N GLU A 356 -20.54 -0.11 8.10
CA GLU A 356 -21.38 -0.25 6.92
C GLU A 356 -20.61 0.00 5.62
N LEU A 357 -21.11 -0.55 4.54
CA LEU A 357 -20.64 -0.32 3.20
C LEU A 357 -21.65 0.51 2.40
N PHE A 358 -21.13 1.37 1.52
CA PHE A 358 -21.93 2.11 0.54
C PHE A 358 -21.31 1.98 -0.85
N SER A 359 -22.12 2.14 -1.89
CA SER A 359 -21.67 2.04 -3.29
C SER A 359 -20.66 3.14 -3.62
N SER A 360 -19.41 2.77 -3.93
CA SER A 360 -18.31 3.71 -4.21
C SER A 360 -18.71 4.73 -5.29
N GLY A 361 -18.42 6.02 -5.02
CA GLY A 361 -18.75 7.14 -5.92
C GLY A 361 -20.24 7.48 -6.00
N ASN A 362 -21.12 6.81 -5.26
CA ASN A 362 -22.54 7.11 -5.22
C ASN A 362 -22.85 8.09 -4.10
N LEU A 363 -22.98 9.37 -4.44
CA LEU A 363 -23.24 10.46 -3.51
C LEU A 363 -24.52 10.24 -2.71
N GLN A 364 -25.61 9.80 -3.35
CA GLN A 364 -26.91 9.64 -2.68
C GLN A 364 -26.89 8.49 -1.68
N ASP A 365 -26.22 7.37 -2.00
CA ASP A 365 -26.05 6.24 -1.10
C ASP A 365 -25.20 6.64 0.11
N LEU A 366 -24.10 7.36 -0.11
CA LEU A 366 -23.25 7.91 0.96
C LEU A 366 -24.07 8.81 1.90
N ILE A 367 -24.87 9.75 1.38
CA ILE A 367 -25.71 10.64 2.17
C ILE A 367 -26.73 9.83 3.00
N ASN A 368 -27.39 8.87 2.38
CA ASN A 368 -28.39 8.04 3.06
C ASN A 368 -27.78 7.24 4.21
N LYS A 369 -26.61 6.62 3.97
CA LYS A 369 -25.87 5.85 4.98
C LYS A 369 -25.36 6.72 6.12
N ILE A 370 -24.83 7.92 5.82
CA ILE A 370 -24.43 8.88 6.86
C ILE A 370 -25.63 9.26 7.73
N LYS A 371 -26.77 9.62 7.14
CA LYS A 371 -28.00 9.97 7.87
C LYS A 371 -28.49 8.81 8.74
N GLU A 372 -28.50 7.61 8.19
CA GLU A 372 -28.93 6.42 8.91
C GLU A 372 -28.06 6.16 10.14
N LEU A 373 -26.73 6.11 9.97
CA LEU A 373 -25.79 5.90 11.06
C LEU A 373 -25.82 7.04 12.09
N TRP A 374 -25.95 8.30 11.63
CA TRP A 374 -25.99 9.46 12.51
C TRP A 374 -27.20 9.44 13.44
N ASN A 375 -28.37 9.02 12.96
CA ASN A 375 -29.62 9.02 13.70
C ASN A 375 -29.91 7.71 14.47
N ASN A 376 -29.18 6.62 14.17
CA ASN A 376 -29.41 5.33 14.78
C ASN A 376 -28.40 5.02 15.89
N GLN A 377 -28.73 5.47 17.12
CA GLN A 377 -27.88 5.22 18.29
C GLN A 377 -27.70 3.73 18.59
N GLY A 378 -28.68 2.90 18.33
CA GLY A 378 -28.57 1.45 18.53
C GLY A 378 -27.50 0.81 17.62
N LYS A 379 -27.46 1.19 16.34
CA LYS A 379 -26.41 0.75 15.42
C LYS A 379 -25.02 1.26 15.86
N GLN A 380 -24.93 2.53 16.27
CA GLN A 380 -23.64 3.10 16.72
C GLN A 380 -23.09 2.34 17.92
N ILE A 381 -23.91 2.04 18.94
CA ILE A 381 -23.50 1.28 20.12
C ILE A 381 -23.07 -0.14 19.71
N LYS A 382 -23.91 -0.84 18.95
CA LYS A 382 -23.61 -2.20 18.46
C LYS A 382 -22.27 -2.25 17.71
N TYR A 383 -22.08 -1.35 16.75
CA TYR A 383 -20.87 -1.35 15.92
C TYR A 383 -19.62 -0.97 16.71
N THR A 384 -19.74 -0.02 17.66
CA THR A 384 -18.64 0.34 18.57
C THR A 384 -18.20 -0.86 19.40
N GLN A 385 -19.15 -1.60 19.99
CA GLN A 385 -18.86 -2.82 20.75
C GLN A 385 -18.20 -3.90 19.90
N ASN A 386 -18.70 -4.09 18.67
CA ASN A 386 -18.12 -5.06 17.75
C ASN A 386 -16.73 -4.64 17.24
N CYS A 387 -16.47 -3.35 17.04
CA CYS A 387 -15.13 -2.83 16.75
C CYS A 387 -14.16 -3.15 17.89
N GLN A 388 -14.58 -3.03 19.14
CA GLN A 388 -13.75 -3.40 20.30
C GLN A 388 -13.38 -4.89 20.34
N SER A 389 -14.18 -5.76 19.71
CA SER A 389 -13.88 -7.19 19.57
C SER A 389 -13.20 -7.56 18.23
N THR A 390 -13.09 -6.62 17.30
CA THR A 390 -12.41 -6.85 16.02
C THR A 390 -10.91 -7.00 16.26
N VAL A 391 -10.31 -8.07 15.72
CA VAL A 391 -8.88 -8.35 15.83
C VAL A 391 -8.27 -8.32 14.45
N PHE A 392 -7.25 -7.52 14.29
CA PHE A 392 -6.34 -7.55 13.15
C PHE A 392 -5.01 -8.15 13.58
N ASP A 393 -4.24 -8.66 12.62
CA ASP A 393 -2.91 -9.18 12.89
C ASP A 393 -2.01 -8.07 13.46
N THR A 394 -1.28 -8.40 14.51
CA THR A 394 -0.12 -7.63 14.95
C THR A 394 1.08 -7.94 14.05
N VAL A 395 2.17 -7.18 14.19
CA VAL A 395 3.40 -7.50 13.46
C VAL A 395 3.98 -8.86 13.85
N ASP A 396 3.79 -9.30 15.09
CA ASP A 396 4.21 -10.63 15.57
C ASP A 396 3.32 -11.73 14.94
N ASP A 397 2.00 -11.54 14.83
CA ASP A 397 1.11 -12.50 14.13
C ASP A 397 1.49 -12.59 12.64
N TYR A 398 1.74 -11.45 12.02
CA TYR A 398 2.17 -11.36 10.63
C TYR A 398 3.52 -12.07 10.42
N TYR A 399 4.46 -11.94 11.36
CA TYR A 399 5.74 -12.64 11.33
C TYR A 399 5.56 -14.15 11.15
N TYR A 400 4.71 -14.80 11.94
CA TYR A 400 4.51 -16.25 11.80
C TYR A 400 3.89 -16.63 10.45
N LYS A 401 3.07 -15.78 9.85
CA LYS A 401 2.47 -16.00 8.55
C LYS A 401 3.48 -15.80 7.41
N ILE A 402 4.25 -14.70 7.44
CA ILE A 402 5.25 -14.42 6.41
C ILE A 402 6.40 -15.42 6.43
N MET A 403 6.77 -15.94 7.60
CA MET A 403 7.79 -16.99 7.71
C MET A 403 7.39 -18.27 7.00
N LYS A 404 6.11 -18.67 7.02
CA LYS A 404 5.63 -19.81 6.22
C LYS A 404 5.83 -19.56 4.73
N ILE A 405 5.62 -18.34 4.26
CA ILE A 405 5.85 -17.94 2.86
C ILE A 405 7.35 -17.99 2.54
N TYR A 406 8.21 -17.48 3.42
CA TYR A 406 9.67 -17.48 3.25
C TYR A 406 10.23 -18.90 3.12
N ILE A 407 9.73 -19.86 3.87
CA ILE A 407 10.18 -21.26 3.80
C ILE A 407 9.43 -22.10 2.74
N GLY A 408 8.46 -21.49 2.03
CA GLY A 408 7.71 -22.17 0.95
C GLY A 408 6.66 -23.17 1.45
N LYS A 409 6.14 -23.00 2.66
CA LYS A 409 5.08 -23.82 3.27
C LYS A 409 3.69 -23.18 3.21
N ALA A 410 3.55 -22.00 2.60
CA ALA A 410 2.27 -21.37 2.37
C ALA A 410 1.78 -21.77 0.96
N GLY A 411 0.74 -22.54 0.93
CA GLY A 411 -0.01 -22.98 -0.23
C GLY A 411 -1.37 -23.39 0.22
#